data_9c965fff4bb449d4e457244f06eeecb7
#
_entry.id   9c965fff4bb449d4e457244f06eeecb7
#
_cell.length_a   1.000
_cell.length_b   1.000
_cell.length_c   1.000
_cell.angle_alpha   90.00
_cell.angle_beta   90.00
_cell.angle_gamma   90.00
#
_symmetry.space_group_name_H-M   'P 1'
#
loop_
_entity.id
_entity.type
_entity.pdbx_description
1 polymer ?
#
loop_
_entity_poly.entity_id
_entity_poly.type
_entity_poly.pdbx_seq_one_letter_code
_entity_poly.pdbx_strand_id
1 'polypeptide(L)'
;MENIEYAVSALRSGGIVAHATEGVWGLSCDPKSEQSIKRILEIKGRSKSKGLILIGGKIGYFDQELLCVTPDKRIEIEASWPGHHTWILPNANNYSDWITGGRETTACRVPNHEQARNLSLQFGGPIVSTSANLSGSPELKSEDAVRNDFETLVDFILPGAIGGANGPSNIHTLDGSMLRSSLG
;
A
#
# COMPACT_ATOMS: atom_id res chain seq x y z
N MET A 1 10.91 -3.98 -18.46
CA MET A 1 9.72 -4.86 -18.43
C MET A 1 9.97 -6.10 -17.57
N GLU A 2 11.08 -6.81 -17.74
CA GLU A 2 11.39 -8.04 -16.97
C GLU A 2 11.28 -7.90 -15.44
N ASN A 3 11.78 -6.82 -14.84
CA ASN A 3 11.78 -6.67 -13.38
C ASN A 3 10.39 -6.64 -12.77
N ILE A 4 9.39 -6.07 -13.47
CA ILE A 4 8.03 -6.02 -12.92
C ILE A 4 7.33 -7.38 -13.04
N GLU A 5 7.66 -8.17 -14.03
CA GLU A 5 7.16 -9.54 -14.20
C GLU A 5 7.68 -10.45 -13.07
N TYR A 6 8.96 -10.32 -12.70
CA TYR A 6 9.52 -11.03 -11.54
C TYR A 6 8.86 -10.59 -10.22
N ALA A 7 8.62 -9.28 -10.03
CA ALA A 7 7.93 -8.77 -8.86
C ALA A 7 6.50 -9.33 -8.77
N VAL A 8 5.75 -9.34 -9.87
CA VAL A 8 4.39 -9.90 -9.93
C VAL A 8 4.39 -11.40 -9.66
N SER A 9 5.38 -12.13 -10.22
CA SER A 9 5.55 -13.56 -9.95
C SER A 9 5.81 -13.83 -8.46
N ALA A 10 6.67 -13.03 -7.84
CA ALA A 10 6.94 -13.11 -6.40
C ALA A 10 5.66 -12.89 -5.59
N LEU A 11 4.87 -11.83 -5.88
CA LEU A 11 3.59 -11.58 -5.20
C LEU A 11 2.63 -12.75 -5.33
N ARG A 12 2.45 -13.29 -6.56
CA ARG A 12 1.53 -14.41 -6.83
C ARG A 12 1.95 -15.71 -6.15
N SER A 13 3.24 -15.87 -5.90
CA SER A 13 3.80 -17.01 -5.16
C SER A 13 3.75 -16.82 -3.64
N GLY A 14 3.08 -15.77 -3.13
CA GLY A 14 3.02 -15.47 -1.70
C GLY A 14 4.28 -14.80 -1.15
N GLY A 15 5.10 -14.22 -2.02
CA GLY A 15 6.30 -13.47 -1.63
C GLY A 15 5.99 -12.02 -1.24
N ILE A 16 7.02 -11.38 -0.70
CA ILE A 16 7.04 -9.94 -0.36
C ILE A 16 7.92 -9.21 -1.36
N VAL A 17 7.40 -8.11 -1.89
CA VAL A 17 8.12 -7.25 -2.83
C VAL A 17 8.35 -5.87 -2.21
N ALA A 18 9.59 -5.39 -2.23
CA ALA A 18 9.89 -4.00 -1.95
C ALA A 18 9.83 -3.19 -3.26
N HIS A 19 9.19 -2.03 -3.23
CA HIS A 19 9.05 -1.14 -4.40
C HIS A 19 8.97 0.32 -3.99
N ALA A 20 9.32 1.22 -4.92
CA ALA A 20 9.20 2.65 -4.72
C ALA A 20 7.73 3.13 -4.82
N THR A 21 7.42 4.20 -4.08
CA THR A 21 6.19 4.97 -4.19
C THR A 21 6.51 6.46 -4.32
N GLU A 22 5.55 7.37 -4.14
CA GLU A 22 5.79 8.81 -4.33
C GLU A 22 6.81 9.39 -3.35
N GLY A 23 6.77 9.00 -2.08
CA GLY A 23 7.61 9.65 -1.05
C GLY A 23 8.52 8.70 -0.27
N VAL A 24 8.23 7.40 -0.31
CA VAL A 24 8.96 6.36 0.44
C VAL A 24 8.96 5.04 -0.31
N TRP A 25 9.84 4.14 0.05
CA TRP A 25 9.75 2.74 -0.36
C TRP A 25 8.68 2.01 0.44
N GLY A 26 8.04 1.02 -0.19
CA GLY A 26 7.01 0.19 0.41
C GLY A 26 7.33 -1.30 0.33
N LEU A 27 6.73 -2.06 1.25
CA LEU A 27 6.66 -3.53 1.21
C LEU A 27 5.26 -3.95 0.82
N SER A 28 5.15 -4.84 -0.16
CA SER A 28 3.88 -5.31 -0.72
C SER A 28 3.78 -6.83 -0.72
N CYS A 29 2.54 -7.32 -0.57
CA CYS A 29 2.21 -8.73 -0.76
C CYS A 29 0.77 -8.89 -1.28
N ASP A 30 0.39 -10.12 -1.64
CA ASP A 30 -0.98 -10.47 -2.00
C ASP A 30 -1.91 -10.30 -0.78
N PRO A 31 -2.99 -9.49 -0.87
CA PRO A 31 -3.95 -9.30 0.21
C PRO A 31 -4.72 -10.57 0.59
N LYS A 32 -4.70 -11.60 -0.26
CA LYS A 32 -5.31 -12.91 0.02
C LYS A 32 -4.36 -13.88 0.74
N SER A 33 -3.06 -13.59 0.78
CA SER A 33 -2.07 -14.42 1.47
C SER A 33 -1.89 -13.97 2.92
N GLU A 34 -2.64 -14.57 3.83
CA GLU A 34 -2.50 -14.30 5.26
C GLU A 34 -1.07 -14.55 5.76
N GLN A 35 -0.40 -15.57 5.23
CA GLN A 35 0.98 -15.87 5.56
C GLN A 35 1.92 -14.71 5.21
N SER A 36 1.79 -14.14 4.00
CA SER A 36 2.63 -13.03 3.54
C SER A 36 2.36 -11.75 4.34
N ILE A 37 1.10 -11.50 4.70
CA ILE A 37 0.71 -10.37 5.54
C ILE A 37 1.34 -10.50 6.93
N LYS A 38 1.25 -11.67 7.57
CA LYS A 38 1.88 -11.94 8.87
C LYS A 38 3.40 -11.73 8.79
N ARG A 39 4.05 -12.24 7.73
CA ARG A 39 5.48 -12.06 7.52
C ARG A 39 5.86 -10.58 7.38
N ILE A 40 5.08 -9.75 6.67
CA ILE A 40 5.31 -8.29 6.62
C ILE A 40 5.22 -7.68 8.02
N LEU A 41 4.22 -8.05 8.81
CA LEU A 41 4.04 -7.51 10.16
C LEU A 41 5.20 -7.92 11.09
N GLU A 42 5.67 -9.16 10.98
CA GLU A 42 6.83 -9.68 11.72
C GLU A 42 8.12 -8.96 11.34
N ILE A 43 8.43 -8.85 10.05
CA ILE A 43 9.60 -8.10 9.52
C ILE A 43 9.62 -6.68 10.08
N LYS A 44 8.46 -6.02 10.13
CA LYS A 44 8.34 -4.64 10.61
C LYS A 44 8.27 -4.50 12.13
N GLY A 45 8.08 -5.57 12.89
CA GLY A 45 7.72 -5.49 14.31
C GLY A 45 6.43 -4.68 14.52
N ARG A 46 5.44 -4.85 13.62
CA ARG A 46 4.22 -4.03 13.58
C ARG A 46 3.02 -4.78 14.14
N SER A 47 2.32 -4.17 15.10
CA SER A 47 1.07 -4.72 15.60
C SER A 47 0.01 -4.83 14.50
N LYS A 48 -0.71 -5.96 14.46
CA LYS A 48 -1.89 -6.21 13.61
C LYS A 48 -2.92 -5.06 13.72
N SER A 49 -3.14 -4.54 14.95
CA SER A 49 -4.14 -3.51 15.23
C SER A 49 -3.92 -2.19 14.46
N LYS A 50 -2.71 -1.93 13.95
CA LYS A 50 -2.42 -0.73 13.16
C LYS A 50 -3.03 -0.79 11.75
N GLY A 51 -3.39 -1.99 11.27
CA GLY A 51 -3.87 -2.19 9.90
C GLY A 51 -2.82 -1.92 8.83
N LEU A 52 -3.16 -2.18 7.58
CA LEU A 52 -2.31 -2.01 6.41
C LEU A 52 -3.08 -1.27 5.32
N ILE A 53 -2.37 -0.62 4.40
CA ILE A 53 -2.95 0.08 3.26
C ILE A 53 -3.02 -0.89 2.07
N LEU A 54 -4.09 -0.78 1.30
CA LEU A 54 -4.21 -1.40 -0.01
C LEU A 54 -3.94 -0.35 -1.09
N ILE A 55 -3.03 -0.64 -2.01
CA ILE A 55 -2.82 0.18 -3.19
C ILE A 55 -3.38 -0.49 -4.43
N GLY A 56 -4.07 0.27 -5.27
CA GLY A 56 -4.65 -0.17 -6.54
C GLY A 56 -4.03 0.55 -7.73
N GLY A 57 -3.88 -0.14 -8.84
CA GLY A 57 -3.37 0.46 -10.08
C GLY A 57 -4.39 1.37 -10.78
N LYS A 58 -5.67 1.25 -10.44
CA LYS A 58 -6.79 2.05 -10.96
C LYS A 58 -7.91 2.15 -9.92
N ILE A 59 -8.74 3.18 -10.05
CA ILE A 59 -9.88 3.45 -9.15
C ILE A 59 -10.85 2.27 -9.10
N GLY A 60 -11.16 1.66 -10.26
CA GLY A 60 -12.10 0.55 -10.35
C GLY A 60 -11.75 -0.70 -9.52
N TYR A 61 -10.54 -0.78 -8.97
CA TYR A 61 -10.20 -1.85 -8.02
C TYR A 61 -10.84 -1.66 -6.63
N PHE A 62 -11.39 -0.47 -6.36
CA PHE A 62 -12.07 -0.11 -5.11
C PHE A 62 -13.54 0.24 -5.31
N ASP A 63 -14.16 -0.18 -6.43
CA ASP A 63 -15.56 0.14 -6.74
C ASP A 63 -16.52 -0.33 -5.64
N GLN A 64 -16.28 -1.48 -5.02
CA GLN A 64 -17.16 -2.00 -3.96
C GLN A 64 -17.13 -1.09 -2.72
N GLU A 65 -15.94 -0.64 -2.30
CA GLU A 65 -15.77 0.31 -1.21
C GLU A 65 -16.39 1.67 -1.55
N LEU A 66 -16.24 2.13 -2.80
CA LEU A 66 -16.75 3.40 -3.28
C LEU A 66 -18.29 3.40 -3.46
N LEU A 67 -18.93 2.25 -3.66
CA LEU A 67 -20.39 2.13 -3.64
C LEU A 67 -20.98 2.33 -2.24
N CYS A 68 -20.20 2.18 -1.19
CA CYS A 68 -20.63 2.34 0.19
C CYS A 68 -20.50 3.77 0.73
N VAL A 69 -20.07 4.74 -0.08
CA VAL A 69 -19.93 6.15 0.30
C VAL A 69 -20.95 7.03 -0.43
N THR A 70 -21.20 8.23 0.09
CA THR A 70 -22.09 9.18 -0.57
C THR A 70 -21.55 9.64 -1.92
N PRO A 71 -22.40 10.03 -2.89
CA PRO A 71 -21.94 10.49 -4.21
C PRO A 71 -20.94 11.64 -4.14
N ASP A 72 -21.17 12.63 -3.29
CA ASP A 72 -20.26 13.78 -3.12
C ASP A 72 -18.88 13.36 -2.59
N LYS A 73 -18.86 12.45 -1.61
CA LYS A 73 -17.61 11.92 -1.06
C LYS A 73 -16.87 11.06 -2.08
N ARG A 74 -17.60 10.29 -2.90
CA ARG A 74 -17.02 9.54 -4.01
C ARG A 74 -16.32 10.46 -5.01
N ILE A 75 -16.95 11.57 -5.40
CA ILE A 75 -16.34 12.57 -6.29
C ILE A 75 -15.05 13.14 -5.69
N GLU A 76 -15.06 13.48 -4.40
CA GLU A 76 -13.86 13.97 -3.69
C GLU A 76 -12.72 12.96 -3.70
N ILE A 77 -13.03 11.69 -3.39
CA ILE A 77 -12.05 10.60 -3.38
C ILE A 77 -11.46 10.39 -4.78
N GLU A 78 -12.33 10.25 -5.80
CA GLU A 78 -11.91 10.03 -7.18
C GLU A 78 -11.08 11.18 -7.74
N ALA A 79 -11.37 12.43 -7.36
CA ALA A 79 -10.59 13.60 -7.73
C ALA A 79 -9.20 13.64 -7.06
N SER A 80 -9.04 12.97 -5.91
CA SER A 80 -7.75 12.85 -5.21
C SER A 80 -6.87 11.70 -5.72
N TRP A 81 -7.40 10.82 -6.57
CA TRP A 81 -6.73 9.65 -7.13
C TRP A 81 -6.58 9.73 -8.66
N PRO A 82 -5.43 9.33 -9.21
CA PRO A 82 -4.19 8.88 -8.53
C PRO A 82 -3.53 10.01 -7.75
N GLY A 83 -3.06 9.70 -6.51
CA GLY A 83 -2.49 10.75 -5.67
C GLY A 83 -1.85 10.25 -4.38
N HIS A 84 -1.32 11.22 -3.63
CA HIS A 84 -0.67 10.96 -2.34
C HIS A 84 -1.68 10.92 -1.17
N HIS A 85 -2.89 10.41 -1.45
CA HIS A 85 -4.03 10.37 -0.55
C HIS A 85 -4.53 8.93 -0.35
N THR A 86 -4.57 8.51 0.90
CA THR A 86 -5.18 7.25 1.37
C THR A 86 -6.51 7.59 2.02
N TRP A 87 -7.55 6.84 1.69
CA TRP A 87 -8.88 7.00 2.28
C TRP A 87 -9.26 5.78 3.10
N ILE A 88 -9.85 6.02 4.27
CA ILE A 88 -10.45 4.97 5.10
C ILE A 88 -11.88 4.75 4.61
N LEU A 89 -12.10 3.62 3.96
CA LEU A 89 -13.37 3.26 3.33
C LEU A 89 -14.02 2.07 4.05
N PRO A 90 -15.34 1.84 3.91
CA PRO A 90 -15.97 0.61 4.37
C PRO A 90 -15.30 -0.62 3.77
N ASN A 91 -15.15 -1.69 4.56
CA ASN A 91 -14.51 -2.95 4.11
C ASN A 91 -15.49 -3.81 3.30
N ALA A 92 -15.95 -3.33 2.13
CA ALA A 92 -16.95 -4.00 1.30
C ALA A 92 -16.44 -5.32 0.68
N ASN A 93 -15.15 -5.45 0.42
CA ASN A 93 -14.53 -6.67 -0.10
C ASN A 93 -14.17 -7.69 0.98
N ASN A 94 -14.54 -7.45 2.24
CA ASN A 94 -14.29 -8.35 3.36
C ASN A 94 -12.81 -8.75 3.52
N TYR A 95 -11.90 -7.79 3.39
CA TYR A 95 -10.50 -8.02 3.70
C TYR A 95 -10.33 -8.47 5.15
N SER A 96 -9.37 -9.36 5.37
CA SER A 96 -9.15 -9.98 6.68
C SER A 96 -8.73 -8.96 7.75
N ASP A 97 -8.93 -9.33 9.02
CA ASP A 97 -8.47 -8.57 10.17
C ASP A 97 -6.96 -8.29 10.18
N TRP A 98 -6.17 -9.06 9.44
CA TRP A 98 -4.74 -8.80 9.28
C TRP A 98 -4.47 -7.54 8.47
N ILE A 99 -5.40 -7.16 7.57
CA ILE A 99 -5.34 -5.92 6.79
C ILE A 99 -6.06 -4.79 7.52
N THR A 100 -7.30 -5.03 7.99
CA THR A 100 -8.13 -3.99 8.59
C THR A 100 -7.72 -3.63 10.01
N GLY A 101 -6.94 -4.49 10.68
CA GLY A 101 -6.64 -4.34 12.11
C GLY A 101 -7.85 -4.59 13.01
N GLY A 102 -8.83 -5.40 12.53
CA GLY A 102 -10.07 -5.72 13.22
C GLY A 102 -11.14 -4.64 13.12
N ARG A 103 -11.04 -3.73 12.13
CA ARG A 103 -12.03 -2.68 11.87
C ARG A 103 -12.96 -3.07 10.73
N GLU A 104 -14.14 -2.47 10.70
CA GLU A 104 -15.08 -2.58 9.57
C GLU A 104 -14.69 -1.68 8.37
N THR A 105 -13.50 -1.12 8.41
CA THR A 105 -12.97 -0.22 7.38
C THR A 105 -11.62 -0.70 6.89
N THR A 106 -11.28 -0.32 5.65
CA THR A 106 -9.99 -0.58 5.02
C THR A 106 -9.38 0.70 4.48
N ALA A 107 -8.06 0.79 4.48
CA ALA A 107 -7.31 1.93 3.95
C ALA A 107 -6.96 1.69 2.49
N CYS A 108 -7.50 2.48 1.57
CA CYS A 108 -7.35 2.34 0.13
C CYS A 108 -6.63 3.53 -0.49
N ARG A 109 -5.85 3.27 -1.54
CA ARG A 109 -5.14 4.31 -2.28
C ARG A 109 -4.89 3.91 -3.74
N VAL A 110 -5.02 4.88 -4.65
CA VAL A 110 -4.46 4.79 -6.01
C VAL A 110 -3.26 5.75 -6.07
N PRO A 111 -2.01 5.24 -6.04
CA PRO A 111 -0.83 6.09 -5.97
C PRO A 111 -0.57 6.83 -7.30
N ASN A 112 -0.06 8.06 -7.23
CA ASN A 112 0.47 8.77 -8.40
C ASN A 112 1.96 8.41 -8.63
N HIS A 113 2.26 7.13 -8.67
CA HIS A 113 3.57 6.57 -8.96
C HIS A 113 3.42 5.46 -9.98
N GLU A 114 3.98 5.63 -11.15
CA GLU A 114 3.76 4.73 -12.29
C GLU A 114 4.13 3.28 -11.97
N GLN A 115 5.33 3.05 -11.41
CA GLN A 115 5.79 1.70 -11.06
C GLN A 115 4.85 1.02 -10.05
N ALA A 116 4.40 1.74 -9.01
CA ALA A 116 3.50 1.18 -8.01
C ALA A 116 2.12 0.83 -8.59
N ARG A 117 1.59 1.67 -9.51
CA ARG A 117 0.36 1.35 -10.24
C ARG A 117 0.53 0.15 -11.16
N ASN A 118 1.62 0.12 -11.93
CA ASN A 118 1.89 -0.98 -12.85
C ASN A 118 2.07 -2.32 -12.14
N LEU A 119 2.68 -2.33 -10.96
CA LEU A 119 2.79 -3.54 -10.15
C LEU A 119 1.40 -4.10 -9.80
N SER A 120 0.48 -3.25 -9.31
CA SER A 120 -0.90 -3.65 -9.01
C SER A 120 -1.69 -4.04 -10.27
N LEU A 121 -1.54 -3.30 -11.38
CA LEU A 121 -2.21 -3.60 -12.64
C LEU A 121 -1.80 -4.97 -13.19
N GLN A 122 -0.51 -5.29 -13.20
CA GLN A 122 0.00 -6.57 -13.69
C GLN A 122 -0.27 -7.72 -12.71
N PHE A 123 -0.33 -7.44 -11.41
CA PHE A 123 -0.82 -8.40 -10.42
C PHE A 123 -2.29 -8.75 -10.66
N GLY A 124 -3.10 -7.80 -11.14
CA GLY A 124 -4.51 -8.00 -11.50
C GLY A 124 -5.50 -7.57 -10.41
N GLY A 125 -5.06 -6.82 -9.40
CA GLY A 125 -5.91 -6.36 -8.29
C GLY A 125 -5.14 -5.48 -7.32
N PRO A 126 -5.80 -5.05 -6.21
CA PRO A 126 -5.11 -4.35 -5.13
C PRO A 126 -4.03 -5.23 -4.52
N ILE A 127 -2.97 -4.60 -4.03
CA ILE A 127 -1.91 -5.25 -3.24
C ILE A 127 -1.78 -4.56 -1.89
N VAL A 128 -1.39 -5.31 -0.85
CA VAL A 128 -1.00 -4.71 0.42
C VAL A 128 0.20 -3.82 0.20
N SER A 129 0.24 -2.66 0.84
CA SER A 129 1.43 -1.79 0.84
C SER A 129 1.60 -1.11 2.20
N THR A 130 2.82 -1.14 2.71
CA THR A 130 3.22 -0.44 3.93
C THR A 130 4.63 0.11 3.74
N SER A 131 5.00 1.20 4.41
CA SER A 131 6.35 1.77 4.31
C SER A 131 7.45 0.74 4.61
N ALA A 132 8.57 0.80 3.88
CA ALA A 132 9.74 -0.05 4.10
C ALA A 132 10.58 0.54 5.24
N ASN A 133 10.27 0.17 6.48
CA ASN A 133 10.99 0.52 7.70
C ASN A 133 10.59 -0.41 8.83
N LEU A 134 11.44 -0.56 9.83
CA LEU A 134 11.05 -1.16 11.10
C LEU A 134 10.09 -0.21 11.85
N SER A 135 9.24 -0.76 12.69
CA SER A 135 8.27 0.05 13.45
C SER A 135 8.99 1.05 14.36
N GLY A 136 8.71 2.34 14.18
CA GLY A 136 9.36 3.41 14.94
C GLY A 136 10.65 3.96 14.32
N SER A 137 11.15 3.35 13.25
CA SER A 137 12.30 3.87 12.48
C SER A 137 11.82 4.77 11.33
N PRO A 138 12.66 5.68 10.82
CA PRO A 138 12.37 6.47 9.63
C PRO A 138 12.10 5.58 8.40
N GLU A 139 11.26 6.05 7.49
CA GLU A 139 10.99 5.38 6.22
C GLU A 139 12.17 5.51 5.27
N LEU A 140 12.44 4.44 4.51
CA LEU A 140 13.53 4.41 3.55
C LEU A 140 13.13 5.11 2.24
N LYS A 141 14.08 5.90 1.69
CA LYS A 141 13.88 6.74 0.50
C LYS A 141 14.78 6.37 -0.68
N SER A 142 15.74 5.45 -0.49
CA SER A 142 16.64 5.00 -1.56
C SER A 142 16.65 3.49 -1.69
N GLU A 143 16.92 3.00 -2.90
CA GLU A 143 17.04 1.57 -3.18
C GLU A 143 18.18 0.95 -2.36
N ASP A 144 19.32 1.62 -2.26
CA ASP A 144 20.48 1.13 -1.51
C ASP A 144 20.14 0.91 -0.03
N ALA A 145 19.40 1.84 0.60
CA ALA A 145 18.97 1.68 1.98
C ALA A 145 18.00 0.49 2.12
N VAL A 146 17.10 0.29 1.16
CA VAL A 146 16.19 -0.86 1.16
C VAL A 146 16.94 -2.17 0.97
N ARG A 147 17.96 -2.21 0.09
CA ARG A 147 18.79 -3.40 -0.09
C ARG A 147 19.54 -3.73 1.20
N ASN A 148 20.16 -2.74 1.82
CA ASN A 148 20.90 -2.94 3.07
C ASN A 148 20.00 -3.53 4.18
N ASP A 149 18.77 -3.05 4.32
CA ASP A 149 17.91 -3.42 5.45
C ASP A 149 17.00 -4.62 5.16
N PHE A 150 16.63 -4.86 3.89
CA PHE A 150 15.55 -5.80 3.54
C PHE A 150 15.91 -6.88 2.52
N GLU A 151 17.10 -6.86 1.87
CA GLU A 151 17.44 -7.80 0.79
C GLU A 151 17.30 -9.27 1.19
N THR A 152 17.62 -9.61 2.43
CA THR A 152 17.48 -10.98 2.95
C THR A 152 16.09 -11.29 3.54
N LEU A 153 15.23 -10.27 3.68
CA LEU A 153 13.93 -10.36 4.34
C LEU A 153 12.75 -10.41 3.36
N VAL A 154 12.95 -9.92 2.12
CA VAL A 154 11.94 -9.88 1.06
C VAL A 154 12.32 -10.82 -0.08
N ASP A 155 11.34 -11.18 -0.90
CA ASP A 155 11.55 -12.13 -2.00
C ASP A 155 11.98 -11.44 -3.29
N PHE A 156 11.70 -10.15 -3.43
CA PHE A 156 12.15 -9.34 -4.56
C PHE A 156 12.22 -7.84 -4.20
N ILE A 157 13.25 -7.16 -4.68
CA ILE A 157 13.33 -5.70 -4.66
C ILE A 157 13.17 -5.22 -6.10
N LEU A 158 12.05 -4.57 -6.40
CA LEU A 158 11.76 -3.99 -7.71
C LEU A 158 12.57 -2.70 -7.88
N PRO A 159 13.62 -2.68 -8.71
CA PRO A 159 14.48 -1.51 -8.85
C PRO A 159 13.69 -0.28 -9.28
N GLY A 160 13.97 0.87 -8.67
CA GLY A 160 13.26 2.11 -8.97
C GLY A 160 13.64 3.25 -8.05
N ALA A 161 13.03 4.40 -8.31
CA ALA A 161 13.22 5.60 -7.52
C ALA A 161 11.88 6.10 -6.97
N ILE A 162 11.89 6.72 -5.81
CA ILE A 162 10.70 7.39 -5.26
C ILE A 162 10.35 8.62 -6.10
N GLY A 163 9.08 9.03 -6.03
CA GLY A 163 8.61 10.31 -6.58
C GLY A 163 9.06 11.52 -5.73
N GLY A 164 8.51 12.68 -6.00
CA GLY A 164 8.88 13.93 -5.33
C GLY A 164 8.09 14.26 -4.06
N ALA A 165 7.28 13.33 -3.52
CA ALA A 165 6.47 13.61 -2.34
C ALA A 165 7.26 13.51 -1.03
N ASN A 166 6.85 14.27 -0.03
CA ASN A 166 7.42 14.20 1.31
C ASN A 166 6.76 13.06 2.12
N GLY A 167 7.56 12.07 2.51
CA GLY A 167 7.12 11.01 3.42
C GLY A 167 5.98 10.12 2.91
N PRO A 168 5.28 9.41 3.81
CA PRO A 168 4.16 8.55 3.47
C PRO A 168 2.88 9.35 3.17
N SER A 169 1.91 8.74 2.49
CA SER A 169 0.65 9.39 2.06
C SER A 169 -0.15 9.99 3.22
N ASN A 170 -0.89 11.04 2.94
CA ASN A 170 -1.96 11.52 3.84
C ASN A 170 -3.01 10.42 4.06
N ILE A 171 -3.59 10.34 5.25
CA ILE A 171 -4.69 9.42 5.54
C ILE A 171 -5.92 10.22 5.95
N HIS A 172 -6.98 10.10 5.17
CA HIS A 172 -8.25 10.79 5.35
C HIS A 172 -9.35 9.83 5.78
N THR A 173 -10.27 10.31 6.59
CA THR A 173 -11.52 9.64 6.95
C THR A 173 -12.70 10.27 6.17
N LEU A 174 -13.82 9.57 6.15
CA LEU A 174 -15.02 10.06 5.41
C LEU A 174 -15.69 11.26 6.08
N ASP A 175 -15.46 11.48 7.38
CA ASP A 175 -15.96 12.65 8.13
C ASP A 175 -15.12 13.92 7.91
N GLY A 176 -14.06 13.86 7.10
CA GLY A 176 -13.16 14.96 6.80
C GLY A 176 -11.95 15.09 7.74
N SER A 177 -11.83 14.20 8.73
CA SER A 177 -10.64 14.17 9.59
C SER A 177 -9.42 13.62 8.85
N MET A 178 -8.24 14.05 9.28
CA MET A 178 -6.95 13.55 8.77
C MET A 178 -6.21 12.82 9.88
N LEU A 179 -6.02 11.49 9.72
CA LEU A 179 -5.32 10.65 10.69
C LEU A 179 -3.80 10.74 10.57
N ARG A 180 -3.30 11.11 9.40
CA ARG A 180 -1.87 11.34 9.13
C ARG A 180 -1.70 12.37 8.04
N SER A 181 -0.79 13.35 8.28
CA SER A 181 -0.32 14.30 7.27
C SER A 181 1.08 13.92 6.79
N SER A 182 1.34 14.06 5.49
CA SER A 182 2.68 13.91 4.91
C SER A 182 3.62 15.10 5.23
N LEU A 183 3.08 16.14 5.84
CA LEU A 183 3.85 17.35 6.22
C LEU A 183 4.39 17.29 7.67
N GLY A 184 4.18 16.18 8.39
CA GLY A 184 4.64 15.97 9.76
C GLY A 184 3.63 16.35 10.80
#